data_c673e4552f1fc6a073c6354a0823335b
#
_entry.id   c673e4552f1fc6a073c6354a0823335b
#
_cell.length_a   1.000
_cell.length_b   1.000
_cell.length_c   1.000
_cell.angle_alpha   90.00
_cell.angle_beta   90.00
_cell.angle_gamma   90.00
#
_symmetry.space_group_name_H-M   'P 1'
#
loop_
_entity.id
_entity.type
_entity.pdbx_description
1 polymer ?
#
loop_
_entity_poly.entity_id
_entity_poly.type
_entity_poly.pdbx_seq_one_letter_code
_entity_poly.pdbx_strand_id
1 'polypeptide(L)'
;GFARSSDKVGVVITSTGPGAANVVGSLVEARFAGTPLLHITGQTATENLDKNQGTVHDVPNQLEMMKSVSKNAYRISSSKNVLEVLEKALEEAMTPPTGPVSIEVPIDVQRTIINRQETFNKVVINDKNIALGDLNTLDLIEEEIRKSKRKILWIGNGGKKLTSEVEKFIDLGFAVITSTQGRGVIDENHEMCLGSFNAIPKVEKFYSSLDLMIVVGSRLRGHETKDMSLKLPDNLIQIDIDPNAENRTYPSKIFHLGDGKKVLENLYERLDDIKNIDENWIHEVKSLKKEIQKDYKEFLKNY
;
A
#
# COMPACT_ATOMS: atom_id res chain seq x y z
N GLY A 1 -1.66 14.84 -0.06
CA GLY A 1 -2.99 14.99 0.56
C GLY A 1 -4.10 14.59 -0.42
N PHE A 2 -4.29 15.32 -1.49
CA PHE A 2 -5.42 15.15 -2.42
C PHE A 2 -5.64 13.70 -2.88
N ALA A 3 -4.61 13.04 -3.43
CA ALA A 3 -4.75 11.67 -3.94
C ALA A 3 -5.17 10.66 -2.85
N ARG A 4 -4.72 10.87 -1.61
CA ARG A 4 -5.04 9.96 -0.49
C ARG A 4 -6.46 10.14 0.04
N SER A 5 -7.06 11.32 -0.14
CA SER A 5 -8.40 11.64 0.37
C SER A 5 -9.50 11.48 -0.69
N SER A 6 -9.14 11.47 -1.98
CA SER A 6 -10.13 11.50 -3.07
C SER A 6 -10.14 10.25 -3.95
N ASP A 7 -9.20 9.31 -3.74
CA ASP A 7 -8.98 8.14 -4.60
C ASP A 7 -8.71 8.48 -6.07
N LYS A 8 -8.22 9.70 -6.32
CA LYS A 8 -7.84 10.19 -7.65
C LYS A 8 -6.33 10.37 -7.71
N VAL A 9 -5.78 10.36 -8.91
CA VAL A 9 -4.36 10.69 -9.09
C VAL A 9 -4.12 12.14 -8.69
N GLY A 10 -3.11 12.38 -7.88
CA GLY A 10 -2.61 13.73 -7.62
C GLY A 10 -1.71 14.17 -8.73
N VAL A 11 -1.77 15.46 -9.13
CA VAL A 11 -0.84 16.02 -10.12
C VAL A 11 -0.06 17.16 -9.48
N VAL A 12 1.25 17.15 -9.65
CA VAL A 12 2.15 18.22 -9.23
C VAL A 12 3.05 18.63 -10.38
N ILE A 13 3.19 19.93 -10.59
CA ILE A 13 4.05 20.50 -11.64
C ILE A 13 5.14 21.32 -10.98
N THR A 14 6.39 21.12 -11.39
CA THR A 14 7.54 21.86 -10.89
C THR A 14 8.40 22.42 -12.03
N SER A 15 9.23 23.40 -11.72
CA SER A 15 10.32 23.81 -12.61
C SER A 15 11.42 22.73 -12.60
N THR A 16 12.36 22.85 -13.55
CA THR A 16 13.57 22.02 -13.60
C THR A 16 14.48 22.25 -12.38
N GLY A 17 15.43 21.38 -12.18
CA GLY A 17 16.49 21.50 -11.18
C GLY A 17 15.98 21.63 -9.75
N PRO A 18 16.11 22.82 -9.12
CA PRO A 18 15.67 23.02 -7.73
C PRO A 18 14.19 22.69 -7.50
N GLY A 19 13.30 22.95 -8.47
CA GLY A 19 11.90 22.59 -8.39
C GLY A 19 11.69 21.09 -8.36
N ALA A 20 12.37 20.35 -9.23
CA ALA A 20 12.36 18.90 -9.23
C ALA A 20 12.97 18.31 -7.94
N ALA A 21 14.07 18.89 -7.45
CA ALA A 21 14.71 18.44 -6.22
C ALA A 21 13.81 18.64 -4.97
N ASN A 22 13.09 19.76 -4.89
CA ASN A 22 12.22 20.07 -3.75
C ASN A 22 11.04 19.09 -3.57
N VAL A 23 10.61 18.42 -4.63
CA VAL A 23 9.50 17.44 -4.54
C VAL A 23 9.97 16.03 -4.13
N VAL A 24 11.27 15.76 -4.17
CA VAL A 24 11.86 14.44 -3.90
C VAL A 24 11.35 13.83 -2.59
N GLY A 25 11.40 14.56 -1.48
CA GLY A 25 10.92 14.06 -0.19
C GLY A 25 9.45 13.64 -0.22
N SER A 26 8.60 14.42 -0.89
CA SER A 26 7.18 14.09 -1.05
C SER A 26 6.94 12.90 -1.98
N LEU A 27 7.78 12.71 -3.01
CA LEU A 27 7.72 11.54 -3.89
C LEU A 27 8.14 10.27 -3.17
N VAL A 28 9.18 10.34 -2.32
CA VAL A 28 9.59 9.22 -1.47
C VAL A 28 8.42 8.78 -0.58
N GLU A 29 7.75 9.72 0.09
CA GLU A 29 6.57 9.39 0.92
C GLU A 29 5.41 8.85 0.08
N ALA A 30 5.13 9.42 -1.08
CA ALA A 30 4.09 8.92 -1.98
C ALA A 30 4.38 7.50 -2.46
N ARG A 31 5.63 7.19 -2.82
CA ARG A 31 6.07 5.84 -3.19
C ARG A 31 5.95 4.86 -2.02
N PHE A 32 6.37 5.31 -0.86
CA PHE A 32 6.31 4.51 0.36
C PHE A 32 4.86 4.20 0.76
N ALA A 33 3.95 5.17 0.63
CA ALA A 33 2.55 5.00 0.95
C ALA A 33 1.70 4.37 -0.17
N GLY A 34 2.28 4.10 -1.34
CA GLY A 34 1.52 3.62 -2.51
C GLY A 34 0.51 4.66 -3.01
N THR A 35 0.85 5.95 -2.96
CA THR A 35 -0.06 7.02 -3.34
C THR A 35 0.09 7.33 -4.84
N PRO A 36 -0.98 7.21 -5.65
CA PRO A 36 -0.90 7.52 -7.07
C PRO A 36 -0.70 9.02 -7.29
N LEU A 37 0.42 9.38 -7.93
CA LEU A 37 0.80 10.76 -8.16
C LEU A 37 1.51 10.88 -9.50
N LEU A 38 1.13 11.87 -10.30
CA LEU A 38 1.82 12.27 -11.51
C LEU A 38 2.62 13.54 -11.23
N HIS A 39 3.94 13.46 -11.30
CA HIS A 39 4.84 14.58 -11.19
C HIS A 39 5.32 14.98 -12.58
N ILE A 40 5.11 16.24 -12.97
CA ILE A 40 5.56 16.79 -14.23
C ILE A 40 6.57 17.89 -13.91
N THR A 41 7.78 17.78 -14.44
CA THR A 41 8.85 18.76 -14.23
C THR A 41 9.40 19.27 -15.54
N GLY A 42 9.89 20.50 -15.53
CA GLY A 42 10.67 21.04 -16.65
C GLY A 42 12.03 20.34 -16.80
N GLN A 43 12.67 20.56 -17.94
CA GLN A 43 14.05 20.18 -18.20
C GLN A 43 14.69 21.19 -19.16
N THR A 44 16.02 21.26 -19.23
CA THR A 44 16.78 22.04 -20.19
C THR A 44 16.39 21.67 -21.62
N ALA A 45 16.75 22.48 -22.62
CA ALA A 45 16.45 22.15 -24.01
C ALA A 45 17.08 20.83 -24.43
N THR A 46 16.42 20.12 -25.36
CA THR A 46 16.86 18.79 -25.81
C THR A 46 18.31 18.76 -26.29
N GLU A 47 18.78 19.83 -26.93
CA GLU A 47 20.15 19.96 -27.36
C GLU A 47 21.19 20.04 -26.25
N ASN A 48 20.78 20.43 -25.03
CA ASN A 48 21.66 20.61 -23.86
C ASN A 48 21.50 19.47 -22.81
N LEU A 49 20.60 18.53 -23.05
CA LEU A 49 20.32 17.45 -22.11
C LEU A 49 21.59 16.66 -21.79
N ASP A 50 21.78 16.45 -20.50
CA ASP A 50 22.84 15.58 -19.94
C ASP A 50 24.28 16.01 -20.32
N LYS A 51 24.46 17.22 -20.86
CA LYS A 51 25.78 17.76 -21.25
C LYS A 51 26.50 18.53 -20.15
N ASN A 52 25.81 18.83 -19.05
CA ASN A 52 26.36 19.55 -17.89
C ASN A 52 27.08 20.87 -18.31
N GLN A 53 26.46 21.64 -19.18
CA GLN A 53 27.03 22.89 -19.76
C GLN A 53 26.76 24.14 -18.92
N GLY A 54 26.15 23.99 -17.73
CA GLY A 54 25.83 25.07 -16.81
C GLY A 54 24.63 25.91 -17.28
N THR A 55 23.68 25.30 -17.97
CA THR A 55 22.38 25.95 -18.25
C THR A 55 21.63 26.20 -16.94
N VAL A 56 20.77 27.24 -16.92
CA VAL A 56 20.06 27.59 -15.68
C VAL A 56 19.26 26.42 -15.13
N HIS A 57 19.50 26.11 -13.86
CA HIS A 57 18.85 25.01 -13.15
C HIS A 57 19.13 23.61 -13.74
N ASP A 58 20.23 23.46 -14.48
CA ASP A 58 20.69 22.15 -14.93
C ASP A 58 21.14 21.30 -13.75
N VAL A 59 20.54 20.12 -13.61
CA VAL A 59 20.92 19.13 -12.61
C VAL A 59 21.35 17.87 -13.35
N PRO A 60 22.61 17.49 -13.23
CA PRO A 60 23.08 16.23 -13.83
C PRO A 60 22.18 15.06 -13.42
N ASN A 61 21.78 14.26 -14.39
CA ASN A 61 20.99 13.05 -14.15
C ASN A 61 19.63 13.29 -13.45
N GLN A 62 18.93 14.42 -13.72
CA GLN A 62 17.62 14.69 -13.12
C GLN A 62 16.64 13.52 -13.33
N LEU A 63 16.62 12.89 -14.51
CA LEU A 63 15.76 11.75 -14.80
C LEU A 63 16.04 10.58 -13.85
N GLU A 64 17.30 10.26 -13.61
CA GLU A 64 17.69 9.17 -12.70
C GLU A 64 17.35 9.49 -11.23
N MET A 65 17.49 10.76 -10.84
CA MET A 65 17.02 11.22 -9.52
C MET A 65 15.50 10.95 -9.38
N MET A 66 14.70 11.30 -10.39
CA MET A 66 13.25 11.04 -10.38
C MET A 66 12.94 9.55 -10.39
N LYS A 67 13.65 8.73 -11.16
CA LYS A 67 13.48 7.26 -11.15
C LYS A 67 13.75 6.66 -9.79
N SER A 68 14.74 7.14 -9.07
CA SER A 68 15.10 6.60 -7.75
C SER A 68 13.99 6.77 -6.71
N VAL A 69 13.19 7.83 -6.80
CA VAL A 69 12.16 8.20 -5.84
C VAL A 69 10.72 7.97 -6.31
N SER A 70 10.54 7.72 -7.60
CA SER A 70 9.23 7.40 -8.20
C SER A 70 9.11 5.89 -8.49
N LYS A 71 7.91 5.45 -8.83
CA LYS A 71 7.68 4.10 -9.38
C LYS A 71 8.37 3.96 -10.73
N ASN A 72 8.30 5.03 -11.54
CA ASN A 72 9.05 5.19 -12.77
C ASN A 72 9.22 6.67 -13.10
N ALA A 73 10.11 6.99 -14.07
CA ALA A 73 10.23 8.33 -14.62
C ALA A 73 10.47 8.27 -16.13
N TYR A 74 9.85 9.18 -16.83
CA TYR A 74 9.88 9.30 -18.28
C TYR A 74 10.40 10.67 -18.73
N ARG A 75 10.99 10.72 -19.92
CA ARG A 75 11.33 11.95 -20.62
C ARG A 75 10.49 12.08 -21.88
N ILE A 76 9.84 13.20 -22.06
CA ILE A 76 9.18 13.53 -23.32
C ILE A 76 10.25 14.09 -24.27
N SER A 77 10.60 13.33 -25.28
CA SER A 77 11.66 13.71 -26.24
C SER A 77 11.16 14.51 -27.45
N SER A 78 9.86 14.54 -27.66
CA SER A 78 9.24 15.20 -28.82
C SER A 78 7.79 15.55 -28.50
N SER A 79 7.31 16.63 -29.13
CA SER A 79 5.88 16.98 -29.07
C SER A 79 4.94 15.90 -29.62
N LYS A 80 5.45 15.00 -30.46
CA LYS A 80 4.65 13.91 -31.05
C LYS A 80 4.29 12.80 -30.07
N ASN A 81 5.11 12.56 -29.02
CA ASN A 81 4.88 11.49 -28.06
C ASN A 81 4.36 11.99 -26.69
N VAL A 82 3.96 13.24 -26.58
CA VAL A 82 3.48 13.83 -25.31
C VAL A 82 2.32 13.05 -24.73
N LEU A 83 1.30 12.76 -25.54
CA LEU A 83 0.09 12.09 -25.07
C LEU A 83 0.36 10.63 -24.71
N GLU A 84 1.12 9.91 -25.53
CA GLU A 84 1.51 8.53 -25.28
C GLU A 84 2.25 8.39 -23.92
N VAL A 85 3.22 9.27 -23.66
CA VAL A 85 3.97 9.26 -22.41
C VAL A 85 3.09 9.63 -21.22
N LEU A 86 2.19 10.61 -21.37
CA LEU A 86 1.24 10.98 -20.32
C LEU A 86 0.26 9.85 -19.99
N GLU A 87 -0.33 9.21 -20.99
CA GLU A 87 -1.24 8.09 -20.83
C GLU A 87 -0.54 6.93 -20.12
N LYS A 88 0.66 6.57 -20.59
CA LYS A 88 1.48 5.52 -19.98
C LYS A 88 1.84 5.83 -18.53
N ALA A 89 2.27 7.04 -18.24
CA ALA A 89 2.64 7.46 -16.88
C ALA A 89 1.43 7.44 -15.94
N LEU A 90 0.26 7.86 -16.42
CA LEU A 90 -0.97 7.84 -15.65
C LEU A 90 -1.45 6.42 -15.39
N GLU A 91 -1.46 5.56 -16.39
CA GLU A 91 -1.77 4.14 -16.26
C GLU A 91 -0.86 3.49 -15.22
N GLU A 92 0.45 3.72 -15.32
CA GLU A 92 1.42 3.12 -14.39
C GLU A 92 1.26 3.66 -12.96
N ALA A 93 0.98 4.96 -12.78
CA ALA A 93 0.74 5.53 -11.45
C ALA A 93 -0.49 4.91 -10.78
N MET A 94 -1.52 4.60 -11.56
CA MET A 94 -2.80 4.06 -11.08
C MET A 94 -2.85 2.54 -11.03
N THR A 95 -1.98 1.85 -11.77
CA THR A 95 -1.93 0.37 -11.73
C THR A 95 -1.32 -0.11 -10.42
N PRO A 96 -1.95 -1.03 -9.68
CA PRO A 96 -1.39 -1.59 -8.46
C PRO A 96 -0.08 -2.38 -8.69
N PRO A 97 0.88 -2.30 -7.76
CA PRO A 97 0.90 -1.40 -6.60
C PRO A 97 1.04 0.07 -7.03
N THR A 98 0.06 0.90 -6.67
CA THR A 98 0.02 2.32 -7.07
C THR A 98 1.21 3.11 -6.52
N GLY A 99 1.57 4.21 -7.19
CA GLY A 99 2.69 5.03 -6.74
C GLY A 99 2.94 6.25 -7.61
N PRO A 100 3.91 7.11 -7.26
CA PRO A 100 4.25 8.28 -8.03
C PRO A 100 4.98 7.89 -9.32
N VAL A 101 4.66 8.58 -10.42
CA VAL A 101 5.40 8.52 -11.68
C VAL A 101 5.80 9.94 -12.06
N SER A 102 7.04 10.12 -12.48
CA SER A 102 7.58 11.43 -12.87
C SER A 102 7.74 11.54 -14.39
N ILE A 103 7.53 12.75 -14.92
CA ILE A 103 7.75 13.07 -16.33
C ILE A 103 8.56 14.34 -16.40
N GLU A 104 9.67 14.34 -17.11
CA GLU A 104 10.39 15.57 -17.45
C GLU A 104 10.11 15.98 -18.88
N VAL A 105 9.90 17.30 -19.06
CA VAL A 105 9.54 17.91 -20.34
C VAL A 105 10.55 18.99 -20.68
N PRO A 106 11.41 18.80 -21.71
CA PRO A 106 12.37 19.83 -22.15
C PRO A 106 11.69 21.11 -22.60
N ILE A 107 12.33 22.27 -22.37
CA ILE A 107 11.74 23.59 -22.60
C ILE A 107 11.41 23.84 -24.06
N ASP A 108 12.19 23.35 -25.00
CA ASP A 108 11.94 23.44 -26.44
C ASP A 108 10.71 22.61 -26.85
N VAL A 109 10.50 21.42 -26.24
CA VAL A 109 9.28 20.62 -26.41
C VAL A 109 8.07 21.38 -25.89
N GLN A 110 8.16 22.02 -24.71
CA GLN A 110 7.08 22.81 -24.13
C GLN A 110 6.66 23.99 -25.01
N ARG A 111 7.60 24.56 -25.77
CA ARG A 111 7.38 25.72 -26.69
C ARG A 111 6.87 25.30 -28.06
N THR A 112 6.86 24.03 -28.37
CA THR A 112 6.43 23.55 -29.69
C THR A 112 4.92 23.75 -29.86
N ILE A 113 4.53 24.37 -30.96
CA ILE A 113 3.12 24.50 -31.32
C ILE A 113 2.62 23.17 -31.88
N ILE A 114 1.57 22.63 -31.29
CA ILE A 114 0.91 21.40 -31.72
C ILE A 114 -0.55 21.67 -32.06
N ASN A 115 -1.09 20.92 -33.01
CA ASN A 115 -2.53 20.95 -33.26
C ASN A 115 -3.25 20.28 -32.10
N ARG A 116 -4.32 20.91 -31.60
CA ARG A 116 -5.15 20.32 -30.54
C ARG A 116 -5.75 19.04 -31.06
N GLN A 117 -5.54 17.95 -30.33
CA GLN A 117 -6.32 16.73 -30.57
C GLN A 117 -7.71 16.91 -29.94
N GLU A 118 -8.74 16.51 -30.69
CA GLU A 118 -10.14 16.64 -30.24
C GLU A 118 -10.53 15.56 -29.23
N THR A 119 -9.84 14.42 -29.25
CA THR A 119 -10.13 13.27 -28.40
C THR A 119 -8.88 12.78 -27.68
N PHE A 120 -9.02 12.51 -26.39
CA PHE A 120 -8.02 11.81 -25.59
C PHE A 120 -8.53 10.37 -25.37
N ASN A 121 -7.62 9.41 -25.48
CA ASN A 121 -7.96 8.05 -25.09
C ASN A 121 -8.29 8.01 -23.61
N LYS A 122 -9.36 7.32 -23.27
CA LYS A 122 -9.65 7.06 -21.86
C LYS A 122 -8.57 6.10 -21.34
N VAL A 123 -7.80 6.54 -20.36
CA VAL A 123 -6.85 5.67 -19.68
C VAL A 123 -7.64 4.55 -19.01
N VAL A 124 -7.41 3.34 -19.47
CA VAL A 124 -8.02 2.13 -18.91
C VAL A 124 -7.03 1.53 -17.94
N ILE A 125 -7.36 1.63 -16.65
CA ILE A 125 -6.59 0.94 -15.62
C ILE A 125 -6.85 -0.54 -15.78
N ASN A 126 -5.81 -1.31 -16.03
CA ASN A 126 -5.92 -2.75 -16.29
C ASN A 126 -6.04 -3.52 -14.97
N ASP A 127 -7.18 -3.42 -14.30
CA ASP A 127 -7.50 -4.20 -13.09
C ASP A 127 -7.69 -5.70 -13.38
N LYS A 128 -7.71 -6.09 -14.65
CA LYS A 128 -8.10 -7.44 -15.05
C LYS A 128 -7.09 -8.53 -14.70
N ASN A 129 -5.83 -8.20 -14.48
CA ASN A 129 -4.77 -9.17 -14.21
C ASN A 129 -4.50 -9.42 -12.71
N ILE A 130 -5.11 -8.65 -11.82
CA ILE A 130 -4.97 -8.84 -10.38
C ILE A 130 -6.31 -9.32 -9.86
N ALA A 131 -6.59 -10.57 -10.20
CA ALA A 131 -7.81 -11.27 -9.84
C ALA A 131 -7.67 -11.91 -8.45
N LEU A 132 -8.39 -12.99 -8.27
CA LEU A 132 -8.42 -13.84 -7.09
C LEU A 132 -7.06 -14.53 -6.80
N GLY A 133 -6.12 -14.56 -7.74
CA GLY A 133 -4.85 -15.26 -7.60
C GLY A 133 -4.96 -16.75 -7.90
N ASP A 134 -3.99 -17.52 -7.39
CA ASP A 134 -3.93 -18.97 -7.56
C ASP A 134 -4.92 -19.70 -6.62
N LEU A 135 -5.80 -20.52 -7.20
CA LEU A 135 -6.83 -21.26 -6.46
C LEU A 135 -6.23 -22.29 -5.50
N ASN A 136 -5.12 -22.95 -5.86
CA ASN A 136 -4.46 -23.91 -4.97
C ASN A 136 -3.96 -23.22 -3.69
N THR A 137 -3.46 -22.01 -3.82
CA THR A 137 -3.02 -21.23 -2.66
C THR A 137 -4.21 -20.84 -1.77
N LEU A 138 -5.38 -20.55 -2.37
CA LEU A 138 -6.60 -20.29 -1.60
C LEU A 138 -7.06 -21.53 -0.83
N ASP A 139 -6.98 -22.72 -1.43
CA ASP A 139 -7.31 -23.99 -0.75
C ASP A 139 -6.41 -24.19 0.49
N LEU A 140 -5.12 -23.89 0.37
CA LEU A 140 -4.20 -23.94 1.50
C LEU A 140 -4.55 -22.93 2.60
N ILE A 141 -4.93 -21.71 2.23
CA ILE A 141 -5.34 -20.68 3.18
C ILE A 141 -6.61 -21.10 3.90
N GLU A 142 -7.60 -21.59 3.17
CA GLU A 142 -8.85 -22.11 3.74
C GLU A 142 -8.56 -23.23 4.77
N GLU A 143 -7.69 -24.17 4.42
CA GLU A 143 -7.30 -25.26 5.31
C GLU A 143 -6.66 -24.75 6.61
N GLU A 144 -5.76 -23.74 6.51
CA GLU A 144 -5.13 -23.13 7.68
C GLU A 144 -6.15 -22.37 8.55
N ILE A 145 -7.13 -21.70 7.95
CA ILE A 145 -8.20 -21.02 8.69
C ILE A 145 -9.06 -22.03 9.46
N ARG A 146 -9.42 -23.15 8.81
CA ARG A 146 -10.25 -24.21 9.43
C ARG A 146 -9.57 -24.89 10.61
N LYS A 147 -8.25 -25.06 10.55
CA LYS A 147 -7.45 -25.67 11.63
C LYS A 147 -7.24 -24.74 12.83
N SER A 148 -7.33 -23.43 12.62
CA SER A 148 -6.93 -22.42 13.60
C SER A 148 -8.12 -21.96 14.44
N LYS A 149 -7.90 -21.83 15.75
CA LYS A 149 -8.86 -21.25 16.68
C LYS A 149 -8.52 -19.81 17.04
N ARG A 150 -7.26 -19.52 17.21
CA ARG A 150 -6.70 -18.21 17.63
C ARG A 150 -6.18 -17.47 16.42
N LYS A 151 -7.05 -16.70 15.78
CA LYS A 151 -6.83 -16.10 14.46
C LYS A 151 -6.81 -14.58 14.53
N ILE A 152 -5.90 -13.95 13.80
CA ILE A 152 -5.86 -12.50 13.68
C ILE A 152 -5.68 -12.04 12.22
N LEU A 153 -6.36 -10.95 11.84
CA LEU A 153 -6.08 -10.19 10.64
C LEU A 153 -5.19 -9.00 10.97
N TRP A 154 -4.09 -8.86 10.25
CA TRP A 154 -3.30 -7.64 10.21
C TRP A 154 -3.60 -6.87 8.93
N ILE A 155 -4.29 -5.74 9.06
CA ILE A 155 -4.73 -4.94 7.91
C ILE A 155 -3.78 -3.78 7.66
N GLY A 156 -3.16 -3.76 6.47
CA GLY A 156 -2.31 -2.67 6.02
C GLY A 156 -3.03 -1.61 5.18
N ASN A 157 -2.26 -0.72 4.57
CA ASN A 157 -2.81 0.33 3.69
C ASN A 157 -3.60 -0.25 2.50
N GLY A 158 -3.18 -1.39 1.95
CA GLY A 158 -3.89 -2.05 0.84
C GLY A 158 -5.26 -2.58 1.24
N GLY A 159 -5.46 -2.86 2.54
CA GLY A 159 -6.74 -3.35 3.08
C GLY A 159 -7.63 -2.27 3.72
N LYS A 160 -7.24 -1.00 3.71
CA LYS A 160 -7.95 0.06 4.47
C LYS A 160 -9.41 0.30 4.06
N LYS A 161 -9.84 -0.20 2.91
CA LYS A 161 -11.22 -0.07 2.39
C LYS A 161 -12.04 -1.36 2.52
N LEU A 162 -11.51 -2.38 3.15
CA LEU A 162 -12.11 -3.71 3.24
C LEU A 162 -13.02 -3.85 4.47
N THR A 163 -13.77 -2.81 4.83
CA THR A 163 -14.62 -2.79 6.04
C THR A 163 -15.55 -3.99 6.09
N SER A 164 -16.33 -4.18 5.03
CA SER A 164 -17.32 -5.27 4.96
C SER A 164 -16.68 -6.66 5.04
N GLU A 165 -15.53 -6.84 4.36
CA GLU A 165 -14.81 -8.10 4.34
C GLU A 165 -14.19 -8.40 5.72
N VAL A 166 -13.63 -7.38 6.36
CA VAL A 166 -13.03 -7.51 7.70
C VAL A 166 -14.09 -7.82 8.76
N GLU A 167 -15.27 -7.18 8.69
CA GLU A 167 -16.41 -7.47 9.59
C GLU A 167 -16.86 -8.93 9.46
N LYS A 168 -16.97 -9.45 8.24
CA LYS A 168 -17.29 -10.87 8.00
C LYS A 168 -16.26 -11.82 8.62
N PHE A 169 -14.97 -11.47 8.58
CA PHE A 169 -13.93 -12.29 9.22
C PHE A 169 -13.96 -12.18 10.75
N ILE A 170 -14.40 -11.06 11.30
CA ILE A 170 -14.68 -10.96 12.74
C ILE A 170 -15.80 -11.94 13.14
N ASP A 171 -16.84 -12.07 12.31
CA ASP A 171 -17.92 -13.05 12.51
C ASP A 171 -17.42 -14.51 12.43
N LEU A 172 -16.28 -14.75 11.78
CA LEU A 172 -15.56 -16.03 11.78
C LEU A 172 -14.58 -16.19 12.97
N GLY A 173 -14.57 -15.24 13.92
CA GLY A 173 -13.75 -15.27 15.13
C GLY A 173 -12.34 -14.70 14.96
N PHE A 174 -12.07 -13.91 13.92
CA PHE A 174 -10.80 -13.23 13.81
C PHE A 174 -10.74 -11.99 14.71
N ALA A 175 -9.65 -11.82 15.44
CA ALA A 175 -9.27 -10.53 15.96
C ALA A 175 -8.70 -9.66 14.82
N VAL A 176 -8.68 -8.35 15.01
CA VAL A 176 -8.14 -7.42 14.01
C VAL A 176 -7.09 -6.51 14.63
N ILE A 177 -5.96 -6.39 13.96
CA ILE A 177 -4.95 -5.38 14.24
C ILE A 177 -4.63 -4.63 12.95
N THR A 178 -4.30 -3.35 13.04
CA THR A 178 -4.07 -2.53 11.85
C THR A 178 -2.66 -1.97 11.85
N SER A 179 -2.10 -1.77 10.68
CA SER A 179 -1.00 -0.84 10.52
C SER A 179 -1.47 0.60 10.77
N THR A 180 -0.56 1.53 10.98
CA THR A 180 -0.89 2.96 11.08
C THR A 180 -1.69 3.44 9.86
N GLN A 181 -1.40 2.91 8.68
CA GLN A 181 -2.07 3.28 7.42
C GLN A 181 -3.36 2.47 7.16
N GLY A 182 -3.56 1.35 7.84
CA GLY A 182 -4.76 0.52 7.78
C GLY A 182 -5.85 0.93 8.77
N ARG A 183 -5.58 1.90 9.65
CA ARG A 183 -6.53 2.42 10.64
C ARG A 183 -7.83 2.90 9.98
N GLY A 184 -8.93 2.68 10.67
CA GLY A 184 -10.27 3.05 10.20
C GLY A 184 -10.91 2.02 9.27
N VAL A 185 -10.28 0.85 9.04
CA VAL A 185 -10.92 -0.25 8.29
C VAL A 185 -12.15 -0.78 9.02
N ILE A 186 -12.12 -0.77 10.34
CA ILE A 186 -13.28 -1.00 11.23
C ILE A 186 -13.28 0.03 12.35
N ASP A 187 -14.40 0.14 13.08
CA ASP A 187 -14.46 0.97 14.30
C ASP A 187 -13.40 0.49 15.31
N GLU A 188 -12.49 1.39 15.67
CA GLU A 188 -11.45 1.08 16.67
C GLU A 188 -12.02 0.81 18.06
N ASN A 189 -13.30 1.12 18.33
CA ASN A 189 -14.00 0.74 19.56
C ASN A 189 -14.53 -0.71 19.51
N HIS A 190 -14.58 -1.32 18.32
CA HIS A 190 -15.03 -2.72 18.19
C HIS A 190 -14.21 -3.64 19.10
N GLU A 191 -14.86 -4.53 19.83
CA GLU A 191 -14.24 -5.37 20.87
C GLU A 191 -13.12 -6.28 20.33
N MET A 192 -13.23 -6.71 19.07
CA MET A 192 -12.23 -7.56 18.40
C MET A 192 -11.13 -6.76 17.70
N CYS A 193 -11.15 -5.42 17.76
CA CYS A 193 -10.12 -4.56 17.17
C CYS A 193 -9.09 -4.14 18.21
N LEU A 194 -7.85 -4.60 18.06
CA LEU A 194 -6.73 -4.21 18.91
C LEU A 194 -6.11 -2.86 18.54
N GLY A 195 -6.59 -2.22 17.46
CA GLY A 195 -6.07 -0.94 16.96
C GLY A 195 -4.72 -1.08 16.26
N SER A 196 -3.89 -0.05 16.34
CA SER A 196 -2.53 -0.02 15.74
C SER A 196 -1.41 -0.16 16.78
N PHE A 197 -1.67 -0.86 17.88
CA PHE A 197 -0.72 -1.05 18.98
C PHE A 197 0.19 -2.28 18.77
N ASN A 198 0.71 -2.44 17.58
CA ASN A 198 1.36 -3.65 17.06
C ASN A 198 2.57 -4.10 17.87
N ALA A 199 3.35 -3.15 18.40
CA ALA A 199 4.67 -3.40 18.97
C ALA A 199 4.74 -3.21 20.48
N ILE A 200 3.60 -3.09 21.17
CA ILE A 200 3.60 -3.05 22.64
C ILE A 200 3.82 -4.44 23.23
N PRO A 201 4.50 -4.57 24.38
CA PRO A 201 4.89 -5.87 24.92
C PRO A 201 3.74 -6.85 25.13
N LYS A 202 2.56 -6.36 25.54
CA LYS A 202 1.38 -7.20 25.73
C LYS A 202 0.88 -7.84 24.42
N VAL A 203 0.87 -7.05 23.34
CA VAL A 203 0.45 -7.53 22.02
C VAL A 203 1.49 -8.45 21.41
N GLU A 204 2.78 -8.15 21.59
CA GLU A 204 3.85 -9.06 21.17
C GLU A 204 3.76 -10.44 21.86
N LYS A 205 3.51 -10.44 23.17
CA LYS A 205 3.26 -11.69 23.91
C LYS A 205 2.03 -12.43 23.38
N PHE A 206 1.00 -11.69 23.00
CA PHE A 206 -0.23 -12.26 22.45
C PHE A 206 0.02 -12.96 21.11
N TYR A 207 0.90 -12.42 20.24
CA TYR A 207 1.25 -13.05 18.97
C TYR A 207 1.82 -14.47 19.14
N SER A 208 2.57 -14.74 20.19
CA SER A 208 3.13 -16.08 20.45
C SER A 208 2.07 -17.13 20.77
N SER A 209 0.83 -16.72 21.04
CA SER A 209 -0.29 -17.60 21.35
C SER A 209 -1.23 -17.79 20.15
N LEU A 210 -0.97 -17.18 19.01
CA LEU A 210 -1.80 -17.28 17.81
C LEU A 210 -1.53 -18.58 17.04
N ASP A 211 -2.59 -19.18 16.53
CA ASP A 211 -2.50 -20.28 15.58
C ASP A 211 -2.30 -19.78 14.15
N LEU A 212 -2.79 -18.56 13.85
CA LEU A 212 -2.78 -18.01 12.52
C LEU A 212 -2.77 -16.48 12.53
N MET A 213 -1.89 -15.89 11.71
CA MET A 213 -1.93 -14.48 11.35
C MET A 213 -2.08 -14.33 9.83
N ILE A 214 -3.13 -13.64 9.38
CA ILE A 214 -3.29 -13.27 7.97
C ILE A 214 -3.02 -11.78 7.82
N VAL A 215 -2.04 -11.44 7.01
CA VAL A 215 -1.61 -10.07 6.71
C VAL A 215 -2.18 -9.67 5.35
N VAL A 216 -2.98 -8.61 5.30
CA VAL A 216 -3.63 -8.15 4.07
C VAL A 216 -3.16 -6.76 3.70
N GLY A 217 -2.51 -6.63 2.53
CA GLY A 217 -2.06 -5.37 1.98
C GLY A 217 -1.12 -4.58 2.90
N SER A 218 -0.25 -5.28 3.63
CA SER A 218 0.74 -4.67 4.53
C SER A 218 2.15 -5.16 4.20
N ARG A 219 3.07 -4.21 4.19
CA ARG A 219 4.51 -4.48 4.02
C ARG A 219 5.22 -4.82 5.33
N LEU A 220 4.50 -4.89 6.46
CA LEU A 220 5.06 -5.15 7.80
C LEU A 220 6.31 -4.31 8.08
N ARG A 221 6.17 -2.99 7.94
CA ARG A 221 7.30 -2.03 7.96
C ARG A 221 8.00 -1.96 9.31
N GLY A 222 9.28 -1.57 9.29
CA GLY A 222 10.13 -1.49 10.48
C GLY A 222 9.50 -0.72 11.64
N HIS A 223 8.94 0.49 11.42
CA HIS A 223 8.34 1.28 12.49
C HIS A 223 7.11 0.62 13.15
N GLU A 224 6.44 -0.32 12.47
CA GLU A 224 5.29 -1.07 13.00
C GLU A 224 5.71 -2.40 13.63
N THR A 225 6.96 -2.83 13.38
CA THR A 225 7.48 -4.15 13.75
C THR A 225 8.81 -4.06 14.53
N LYS A 226 9.07 -2.96 15.24
CA LYS A 226 10.33 -2.72 15.98
C LYS A 226 11.56 -2.96 15.10
N ASP A 227 11.62 -2.30 13.95
CA ASP A 227 12.66 -2.48 12.96
C ASP A 227 12.85 -3.96 12.57
N MET A 228 11.74 -4.65 12.32
CA MET A 228 11.67 -6.06 11.92
C MET A 228 12.13 -7.06 13.02
N SER A 229 12.21 -6.61 14.26
CA SER A 229 12.54 -7.47 15.40
C SER A 229 11.32 -8.04 16.13
N LEU A 230 10.10 -7.63 15.76
CA LEU A 230 8.86 -8.13 16.36
C LEU A 230 8.68 -9.61 16.04
N LYS A 231 8.39 -10.41 17.06
CA LYS A 231 8.14 -11.85 16.88
C LYS A 231 6.70 -12.07 16.45
N LEU A 232 6.52 -12.42 15.18
CA LEU A 232 5.24 -12.81 14.60
C LEU A 232 5.08 -14.34 14.63
N PRO A 233 3.85 -14.87 14.52
CA PRO A 233 3.61 -16.31 14.48
C PRO A 233 4.27 -16.97 13.26
N ASP A 234 4.74 -18.20 13.41
CA ASP A 234 5.31 -18.98 12.29
C ASP A 234 4.25 -19.26 11.21
N ASN A 235 2.98 -19.41 11.60
CA ASN A 235 1.86 -19.56 10.67
C ASN A 235 1.35 -18.18 10.21
N LEU A 236 2.21 -17.46 9.48
CA LEU A 236 1.92 -16.18 8.87
C LEU A 236 1.57 -16.38 7.40
N ILE A 237 0.40 -15.90 7.01
CA ILE A 237 -0.08 -15.86 5.62
C ILE A 237 -0.08 -14.40 5.18
N GLN A 238 0.48 -14.12 4.01
CA GLN A 238 0.48 -12.78 3.44
C GLN A 238 -0.33 -12.74 2.14
N ILE A 239 -1.31 -11.84 2.09
CA ILE A 239 -2.11 -11.54 0.89
C ILE A 239 -1.72 -10.14 0.44
N ASP A 240 -1.15 -10.02 -0.74
CA ASP A 240 -0.74 -8.73 -1.29
C ASP A 240 -0.89 -8.69 -2.81
N ILE A 241 -1.07 -7.47 -3.33
CA ILE A 241 -1.15 -7.19 -4.76
C ILE A 241 0.23 -6.97 -5.38
N ASP A 242 1.26 -6.72 -4.55
CA ASP A 242 2.66 -6.52 -4.96
C ASP A 242 3.41 -7.85 -4.91
N PRO A 243 3.80 -8.42 -6.06
CA PRO A 243 4.56 -9.68 -6.07
C PRO A 243 5.90 -9.57 -5.34
N ASN A 244 6.45 -8.35 -5.20
CA ASN A 244 7.68 -8.14 -4.46
C ASN A 244 7.46 -8.03 -2.94
N ALA A 245 6.25 -8.21 -2.44
CA ALA A 245 5.97 -8.24 -1.01
C ALA A 245 6.35 -9.59 -0.37
N GLU A 246 6.40 -10.65 -1.17
CA GLU A 246 6.75 -11.99 -0.71
C GLU A 246 8.11 -12.01 -0.01
N ASN A 247 8.11 -12.49 1.24
CA ASN A 247 9.32 -12.62 2.08
C ASN A 247 10.19 -11.35 2.20
N ARG A 248 9.62 -10.17 1.90
CA ARG A 248 10.38 -8.90 1.90
C ARG A 248 10.85 -8.50 3.29
N THR A 249 10.00 -8.64 4.30
CA THR A 249 10.29 -8.22 5.69
C THR A 249 10.19 -9.38 6.66
N TYR A 250 9.19 -10.22 6.51
CA TYR A 250 8.98 -11.43 7.28
C TYR A 250 8.76 -12.61 6.34
N PRO A 251 9.28 -13.79 6.68
CA PRO A 251 8.94 -15.00 5.95
C PRO A 251 7.44 -15.30 6.14
N SER A 252 6.75 -15.58 5.07
CA SER A 252 5.38 -16.06 5.10
C SER A 252 5.34 -17.56 4.81
N LYS A 253 4.53 -18.30 5.57
CA LYS A 253 4.26 -19.71 5.29
C LYS A 253 3.55 -19.88 3.96
N ILE A 254 2.63 -18.95 3.67
CA ILE A 254 1.89 -18.88 2.40
C ILE A 254 1.89 -17.42 1.96
N PHE A 255 2.33 -17.18 0.72
CA PHE A 255 2.14 -15.89 0.05
C PHE A 255 1.08 -16.05 -1.03
N HIS A 256 0.07 -15.20 -1.01
CA HIS A 256 -0.99 -15.17 -2.00
C HIS A 256 -0.96 -13.84 -2.75
N LEU A 257 -0.63 -13.90 -4.04
CA LEU A 257 -0.66 -12.75 -4.93
C LEU A 257 -2.09 -12.52 -5.41
N GLY A 258 -2.77 -11.50 -4.88
CA GLY A 258 -4.15 -11.24 -5.24
C GLY A 258 -4.68 -9.92 -4.70
N ASP A 259 -5.85 -9.52 -5.20
CA ASP A 259 -6.61 -8.39 -4.67
C ASP A 259 -7.24 -8.77 -3.33
N GLY A 260 -6.86 -8.07 -2.26
CA GLY A 260 -7.29 -8.40 -0.90
C GLY A 260 -8.81 -8.49 -0.75
N LYS A 261 -9.59 -7.66 -1.49
CA LYS A 261 -11.05 -7.71 -1.46
C LYS A 261 -11.57 -9.02 -2.03
N LYS A 262 -11.17 -9.33 -3.26
CA LYS A 262 -11.63 -10.55 -3.96
C LYS A 262 -11.21 -11.82 -3.21
N VAL A 263 -10.01 -11.81 -2.64
CA VAL A 263 -9.49 -12.94 -1.85
C VAL A 263 -10.30 -13.13 -0.59
N LEU A 264 -10.55 -12.09 0.20
CA LEU A 264 -11.35 -12.21 1.42
C LEU A 264 -12.81 -12.56 1.14
N GLU A 265 -13.43 -11.98 0.09
CA GLU A 265 -14.77 -12.35 -0.34
C GLU A 265 -14.87 -13.84 -0.67
N ASN A 266 -13.96 -14.36 -1.50
CA ASN A 266 -13.94 -15.77 -1.88
C ASN A 266 -13.68 -16.71 -0.69
N LEU A 267 -12.72 -16.37 0.16
CA LEU A 267 -12.46 -17.15 1.38
C LEU A 267 -13.67 -17.18 2.31
N TYR A 268 -14.37 -16.05 2.47
CA TYR A 268 -15.57 -16.00 3.30
C TYR A 268 -16.69 -16.91 2.77
N GLU A 269 -16.91 -16.91 1.44
CA GLU A 269 -17.89 -17.80 0.80
C GLU A 269 -17.58 -19.27 1.01
N ARG A 270 -16.30 -19.64 1.08
CA ARG A 270 -15.84 -21.02 1.34
C ARG A 270 -15.95 -21.43 2.80
N LEU A 271 -16.05 -20.47 3.72
CA LEU A 271 -16.05 -20.66 5.16
C LEU A 271 -17.42 -20.46 5.81
N ASP A 272 -18.50 -20.43 5.02
CA ASP A 272 -19.88 -20.14 5.46
C ASP A 272 -20.44 -21.19 6.44
N ASP A 273 -19.84 -22.38 6.46
CA ASP A 273 -20.15 -23.49 7.37
C ASP A 273 -19.52 -23.37 8.76
N ILE A 274 -18.57 -22.44 8.95
CA ILE A 274 -17.93 -22.20 10.25
C ILE A 274 -18.90 -21.47 11.18
N LYS A 275 -19.50 -22.21 12.13
CA LYS A 275 -20.47 -21.67 13.09
C LYS A 275 -19.97 -21.68 14.54
N ASN A 276 -18.94 -22.46 14.82
CA ASN A 276 -18.43 -22.63 16.18
C ASN A 276 -17.18 -21.76 16.38
N ILE A 277 -17.36 -20.62 17.02
CA ILE A 277 -16.28 -19.74 17.43
C ILE A 277 -15.92 -20.07 18.88
N ASP A 278 -14.63 -20.11 19.19
CA ASP A 278 -14.14 -20.32 20.55
C ASP A 278 -14.45 -19.07 21.40
N GLU A 279 -15.43 -19.19 22.30
CA GLU A 279 -15.83 -18.09 23.20
C GLU A 279 -14.69 -17.67 24.15
N ASN A 280 -13.82 -18.59 24.55
CA ASN A 280 -12.67 -18.26 25.40
C ASN A 280 -11.69 -17.36 24.64
N TRP A 281 -11.48 -17.65 23.34
CA TRP A 281 -10.67 -16.80 22.46
C TRP A 281 -11.25 -15.38 22.35
N ILE A 282 -12.55 -15.27 22.08
CA ILE A 282 -13.23 -13.98 22.02
C ILE A 282 -13.07 -13.19 23.33
N HIS A 283 -13.25 -13.88 24.47
CA HIS A 283 -13.09 -13.25 25.79
C HIS A 283 -11.65 -12.76 26.02
N GLU A 284 -10.66 -13.53 25.59
CA GLU A 284 -9.23 -13.17 25.70
C GLU A 284 -8.91 -11.91 24.90
N VAL A 285 -9.37 -11.84 23.64
CA VAL A 285 -9.18 -10.65 22.78
C VAL A 285 -9.82 -9.42 23.41
N LYS A 286 -11.05 -9.53 23.89
CA LYS A 286 -11.77 -8.43 24.57
C LYS A 286 -11.07 -7.99 25.85
N SER A 287 -10.49 -8.92 26.60
CA SER A 287 -9.71 -8.59 27.79
C SER A 287 -8.44 -7.82 27.46
N LEU A 288 -7.69 -8.33 26.47
CA LEU A 288 -6.49 -7.64 25.98
C LEU A 288 -6.80 -6.23 25.48
N LYS A 289 -7.90 -6.06 24.74
CA LYS A 289 -8.37 -4.74 24.28
C LYS A 289 -8.59 -3.77 25.44
N LYS A 290 -9.28 -4.21 26.49
CA LYS A 290 -9.54 -3.40 27.70
C LYS A 290 -8.23 -2.99 28.40
N GLU A 291 -7.27 -3.91 28.48
CA GLU A 291 -5.96 -3.63 29.06
C GLU A 291 -5.18 -2.61 28.24
N ILE A 292 -5.15 -2.74 26.91
CA ILE A 292 -4.50 -1.75 26.03
C ILE A 292 -5.12 -0.37 26.21
N GLN A 293 -6.45 -0.29 26.26
CA GLN A 293 -7.16 0.99 26.44
C GLN A 293 -6.89 1.61 27.82
N LYS A 294 -6.78 0.79 28.86
CA LYS A 294 -6.43 1.25 30.21
C LYS A 294 -5.03 1.84 30.24
N ASP A 295 -4.03 1.09 29.72
CA ASP A 295 -2.64 1.53 29.69
C ASP A 295 -2.50 2.85 28.92
N TYR A 296 -3.19 2.95 27.77
CA TYR A 296 -3.17 4.16 26.95
C TYR A 296 -3.80 5.37 27.67
N LYS A 297 -4.91 5.18 28.39
CA LYS A 297 -5.51 6.23 29.21
C LYS A 297 -4.61 6.67 30.37
N GLU A 298 -3.91 5.74 31.00
CA GLU A 298 -2.93 6.04 32.05
C GLU A 298 -1.73 6.82 31.50
N PHE A 299 -1.22 6.41 30.33
CA PHE A 299 -0.17 7.13 29.62
C PHE A 299 -0.58 8.58 29.34
N LEU A 300 -1.77 8.83 28.81
CA LEU A 300 -2.25 10.18 28.51
C LEU A 300 -2.45 11.08 29.73
N LYS A 301 -2.65 10.51 30.93
CA LYS A 301 -2.77 11.30 32.17
C LYS A 301 -1.44 11.84 32.68
N ASN A 302 -0.33 11.27 32.26
CA ASN A 302 1.02 11.62 32.68
C ASN A 302 1.71 12.62 31.73
N TYR A 303 1.00 13.05 30.66
CA TYR A 303 1.40 14.10 29.73
C TYR A 303 0.38 15.23 29.68
#